data_66cbafb5194059caddf722ee5b9bee32
#
_entry.id   66cbafb5194059caddf722ee5b9bee32
#
_cell.length_a   1.000
_cell.length_b   1.000
_cell.length_c   1.000
_cell.angle_alpha   90.00
_cell.angle_beta   90.00
_cell.angle_gamma   90.00
#
_symmetry.space_group_name_H-M   'P 1'
#
loop_
_entity.id
_entity.type
_entity.pdbx_description
1 polymer ?
#
loop_
_entity_poly.entity_id
_entity_poly.type
_entity_poly.pdbx_seq_one_letter_code
_entity_poly.pdbx_strand_id
1 'polypeptide(L)'
;MYDPKSLKAEEFICHEEIEDTLKYADENKDNLPLIREILDKARLCKGLSHREASVLLACEDPEILDEIYKLANEIKHKFYGNRIVMFAPLYLSNYCVNGCTYCPYHRQNHHIPRRKLTQEDVAKEVIALQDMGHKRLAIEAGEDPVNNPIEYILDCIKTIYSIQHKNGAIRRVNVNIAATTVENYRKLKEAGIGTYILFQETYHKESYEKLHPTGPKHNYAYHTEAMDRAMEGGIDDVGLGVLYGLEMYRYEFCGQLMHAEHLEAVHGVGPHTISVPRLKKADDIDPTKFDNGISDETFAKICALIRIAVPYTGMIISTRESQKVREQVINLGVSQISGASRTSVGGYAEEERPTDTEQFDVSDQRSLDEVVRWLMETDHIPSFCTACYREGRTGDRFMSLCKSGQIQNCCHPNALITLKEFLEDYASPETKAIGEKMIAQELENIPNEKTRSIAKGYVEKVAHGERDFRF
;
A
#
# COMPACT_ATOMS: atom_id res chain seq x y z
N MET A 1 18.94 7.96 -22.53
CA MET A 1 18.60 9.39 -22.15
C MET A 1 17.25 9.34 -21.42
N TYR A 2 17.16 10.00 -20.29
CA TYR A 2 15.93 10.03 -19.50
C TYR A 2 14.77 10.70 -20.28
N ASP A 3 13.66 9.96 -20.37
CA ASP A 3 12.41 10.46 -20.93
C ASP A 3 11.21 9.89 -20.14
N PRO A 4 10.59 10.68 -19.26
CA PRO A 4 9.45 10.22 -18.48
C PRO A 4 8.20 9.90 -19.31
N LYS A 5 8.17 10.27 -20.59
CA LYS A 5 7.06 9.97 -21.51
C LYS A 5 7.29 8.73 -22.38
N SER A 6 8.48 8.14 -22.32
CA SER A 6 8.75 6.90 -23.02
C SER A 6 7.99 5.72 -22.38
N LEU A 7 7.57 4.77 -23.19
CA LEU A 7 6.98 3.50 -22.72
C LEU A 7 8.03 2.38 -22.57
N LYS A 8 9.33 2.73 -22.70
CA LYS A 8 10.42 1.76 -22.53
C LYS A 8 11.02 1.91 -21.14
N ALA A 9 11.05 0.84 -20.39
CA ALA A 9 11.55 0.80 -19.03
C ALA A 9 12.88 1.53 -18.82
N GLU A 10 13.89 1.27 -19.67
CA GLU A 10 15.24 1.82 -19.55
C GLU A 10 15.35 3.31 -19.93
N GLU A 11 14.29 3.91 -20.50
CA GLU A 11 14.24 5.32 -20.85
C GLU A 11 13.58 6.14 -19.73
N PHE A 12 12.49 5.64 -19.12
CA PHE A 12 11.85 6.32 -17.97
C PHE A 12 12.47 5.94 -16.62
N ILE A 13 13.14 4.79 -16.51
CA ILE A 13 14.05 4.43 -15.41
C ILE A 13 15.48 4.42 -16.00
N CYS A 14 16.00 5.61 -16.26
CA CYS A 14 17.29 5.77 -16.89
C CYS A 14 18.42 5.69 -15.85
N HIS A 15 19.27 4.67 -15.96
CA HIS A 15 20.37 4.43 -15.01
C HIS A 15 21.30 5.65 -14.89
N GLU A 16 21.69 6.23 -16.00
CA GLU A 16 22.58 7.42 -16.03
C GLU A 16 21.95 8.63 -15.33
N GLU A 17 20.62 8.82 -15.47
CA GLU A 17 19.90 9.88 -14.77
C GLU A 17 19.89 9.65 -13.26
N ILE A 18 19.73 8.39 -12.82
CA ILE A 18 19.79 8.06 -11.40
C ILE A 18 21.19 8.35 -10.84
N GLU A 19 22.24 7.87 -11.50
CA GLU A 19 23.63 8.09 -11.08
C GLU A 19 23.98 9.60 -11.04
N ASP A 20 23.59 10.36 -12.05
CA ASP A 20 23.76 11.82 -12.09
C ASP A 20 22.96 12.51 -10.95
N THR A 21 21.76 12.02 -10.65
CA THR A 21 20.94 12.50 -9.54
C THR A 21 21.61 12.25 -8.20
N LEU A 22 22.13 11.04 -7.97
CA LEU A 22 22.82 10.69 -6.73
C LEU A 22 24.08 11.54 -6.53
N LYS A 23 24.86 11.74 -7.58
CA LYS A 23 26.02 12.62 -7.55
C LYS A 23 25.64 14.08 -7.25
N TYR A 24 24.62 14.60 -7.93
CA TYR A 24 24.10 15.94 -7.69
C TYR A 24 23.61 16.09 -6.24
N ALA A 25 22.94 15.08 -5.69
CA ALA A 25 22.48 15.10 -4.32
C ALA A 25 23.66 15.12 -3.33
N ASP A 26 24.73 14.35 -3.57
CA ASP A 26 25.93 14.37 -2.73
C ASP A 26 26.67 15.71 -2.76
N GLU A 27 26.73 16.34 -3.92
CA GLU A 27 27.36 17.66 -4.10
C GLU A 27 26.55 18.78 -3.40
N ASN A 28 25.25 18.58 -3.19
CA ASN A 28 24.33 19.58 -2.63
C ASN A 28 23.73 19.22 -1.26
N LYS A 29 24.15 18.15 -0.64
CA LYS A 29 23.59 17.70 0.65
C LYS A 29 23.75 18.70 1.80
N ASP A 30 24.73 19.60 1.71
CA ASP A 30 25.01 20.64 2.70
C ASP A 30 24.70 22.06 2.14
N ASN A 31 24.07 22.15 0.96
CA ASN A 31 23.70 23.43 0.33
C ASN A 31 22.38 23.95 0.94
N LEU A 32 22.46 24.55 2.13
CA LEU A 32 21.29 25.02 2.88
C LEU A 32 20.37 25.96 2.08
N PRO A 33 20.88 26.93 1.26
CA PRO A 33 20.01 27.74 0.43
C PRO A 33 19.13 26.92 -0.52
N LEU A 34 19.72 25.96 -1.24
CA LEU A 34 18.98 25.06 -2.13
C LEU A 34 17.99 24.19 -1.37
N ILE A 35 18.41 23.61 -0.25
CA ILE A 35 17.55 22.77 0.59
C ILE A 35 16.31 23.54 1.07
N ARG A 36 16.49 24.80 1.49
CA ARG A 36 15.38 25.66 1.89
C ARG A 36 14.45 25.99 0.74
N GLU A 37 14.97 26.26 -0.45
CA GLU A 37 14.16 26.45 -1.67
C GLU A 37 13.31 25.22 -1.98
N ILE A 38 13.90 24.01 -1.88
CA ILE A 38 13.19 22.75 -2.10
C ILE A 38 12.09 22.57 -1.06
N LEU A 39 12.35 22.84 0.22
CA LEU A 39 11.35 22.75 1.27
C LEU A 39 10.22 23.77 1.09
N ASP A 40 10.51 24.99 0.66
CA ASP A 40 9.48 26.00 0.35
C ASP A 40 8.60 25.57 -0.83
N LYS A 41 9.19 24.97 -1.86
CA LYS A 41 8.42 24.35 -2.95
C LYS A 41 7.54 23.21 -2.44
N ALA A 42 8.06 22.35 -1.56
CA ALA A 42 7.33 21.24 -0.98
C ALA A 42 6.08 21.69 -0.20
N ARG A 43 6.14 22.83 0.51
CA ARG A 43 4.99 23.44 1.22
C ARG A 43 3.81 23.79 0.30
N LEU A 44 4.06 23.97 -0.99
CA LEU A 44 2.99 24.18 -1.99
C LEU A 44 2.19 22.89 -2.26
N CYS A 45 2.63 21.73 -1.77
CA CYS A 45 2.00 20.42 -1.93
C CYS A 45 1.76 20.00 -3.39
N LYS A 46 2.66 20.40 -4.28
CA LYS A 46 2.63 20.03 -5.71
C LYS A 46 3.58 18.87 -6.06
N GLY A 47 4.28 18.34 -5.06
CA GLY A 47 5.31 17.33 -5.22
C GLY A 47 6.69 17.90 -5.47
N LEU A 48 7.67 17.01 -5.46
CA LEU A 48 9.08 17.28 -5.78
C LEU A 48 9.52 16.33 -6.89
N SER A 49 10.49 16.77 -7.70
CA SER A 49 11.16 15.87 -8.62
C SER A 49 12.06 14.88 -7.89
N HIS A 50 12.42 13.79 -8.58
CA HIS A 50 13.38 12.81 -8.07
C HIS A 50 14.72 13.45 -7.66
N ARG A 51 15.20 14.46 -8.40
CA ARG A 51 16.44 15.20 -8.06
C ARG A 51 16.31 16.01 -6.78
N GLU A 52 15.24 16.79 -6.64
CA GLU A 52 14.99 17.60 -5.45
C GLU A 52 14.80 16.72 -4.20
N ALA A 53 14.03 15.67 -4.30
CA ALA A 53 13.81 14.73 -3.19
C ALA A 53 15.09 13.97 -2.81
N SER A 54 15.96 13.65 -3.77
CA SER A 54 17.26 13.01 -3.53
C SER A 54 18.23 13.91 -2.80
N VAL A 55 18.22 15.25 -3.03
CA VAL A 55 18.99 16.20 -2.24
C VAL A 55 18.56 16.19 -0.78
N LEU A 56 17.23 16.22 -0.52
CA LEU A 56 16.71 16.11 0.84
C LEU A 56 17.07 14.77 1.51
N LEU A 57 17.07 13.67 0.73
CA LEU A 57 17.46 12.36 1.25
C LEU A 57 18.93 12.31 1.63
N ALA A 58 19.81 12.98 0.89
CA ALA A 58 21.23 13.04 1.16
C ALA A 58 21.61 13.97 2.33
N CYS A 59 20.77 14.96 2.66
CA CYS A 59 21.02 15.90 3.76
C CYS A 59 20.97 15.20 5.11
N GLU A 60 21.98 15.39 5.94
CA GLU A 60 22.09 14.79 7.29
C GLU A 60 21.92 15.83 8.43
N ASP A 61 21.61 17.09 8.10
CA ASP A 61 21.39 18.14 9.08
C ASP A 61 20.16 17.83 9.95
N PRO A 62 20.31 17.75 11.30
CA PRO A 62 19.21 17.36 12.20
C PRO A 62 18.05 18.38 12.20
N GLU A 63 18.32 19.68 12.00
CA GLU A 63 17.28 20.72 11.96
C GLU A 63 16.45 20.57 10.68
N ILE A 64 17.10 20.28 9.56
CA ILE A 64 16.45 20.00 8.28
C ILE A 64 15.63 18.70 8.37
N LEU A 65 16.15 17.67 9.02
CA LEU A 65 15.43 16.42 9.21
C LEU A 65 14.14 16.61 10.03
N ASP A 66 14.20 17.38 11.13
CA ASP A 66 13.03 17.72 11.93
C ASP A 66 12.00 18.52 11.12
N GLU A 67 12.46 19.46 10.28
CA GLU A 67 11.60 20.21 9.36
C GLU A 67 10.93 19.31 8.30
N ILE A 68 11.66 18.36 7.73
CA ILE A 68 11.12 17.34 6.80
C ILE A 68 10.01 16.54 7.49
N TYR A 69 10.22 16.08 8.72
CA TYR A 69 9.23 15.28 9.45
C TYR A 69 7.96 16.08 9.77
N LYS A 70 8.10 17.32 10.19
CA LYS A 70 6.96 18.23 10.41
C LYS A 70 6.18 18.46 9.13
N LEU A 71 6.88 18.76 8.03
CA LEU A 71 6.25 19.01 6.74
C LEU A 71 5.55 17.77 6.20
N ALA A 72 6.14 16.59 6.32
CA ALA A 72 5.50 15.33 5.91
C ALA A 72 4.20 15.08 6.70
N ASN A 73 4.20 15.32 8.00
CA ASN A 73 3.01 15.23 8.85
C ASN A 73 1.92 16.23 8.40
N GLU A 74 2.28 17.49 8.18
CA GLU A 74 1.37 18.55 7.71
C GLU A 74 0.73 18.18 6.36
N ILE A 75 1.54 17.69 5.41
CA ILE A 75 1.07 17.25 4.09
C ILE A 75 0.13 16.06 4.22
N LYS A 76 0.48 15.06 5.07
CA LYS A 76 -0.42 13.94 5.36
C LYS A 76 -1.77 14.42 5.87
N HIS A 77 -1.77 15.31 6.87
CA HIS A 77 -3.00 15.84 7.44
C HIS A 77 -3.84 16.62 6.42
N LYS A 78 -3.18 17.37 5.54
CA LYS A 78 -3.86 18.12 4.47
C LYS A 78 -4.61 17.22 3.49
N PHE A 79 -4.03 16.07 3.11
CA PHE A 79 -4.63 15.15 2.11
C PHE A 79 -5.47 14.05 2.74
N TYR A 80 -5.05 13.52 3.87
CA TYR A 80 -5.63 12.31 4.47
C TYR A 80 -6.27 12.56 5.84
N GLY A 81 -5.99 13.70 6.48
CA GLY A 81 -6.35 13.91 7.88
C GLY A 81 -5.64 12.90 8.80
N ASN A 82 -6.32 12.54 9.87
CA ASN A 82 -5.85 11.51 10.82
C ASN A 82 -6.39 10.10 10.51
N ARG A 83 -6.97 9.88 9.31
CA ARG A 83 -7.52 8.57 8.90
C ARG A 83 -6.43 7.60 8.51
N ILE A 84 -6.58 6.36 8.96
CA ILE A 84 -5.74 5.23 8.54
C ILE A 84 -6.64 4.14 7.94
N VAL A 85 -6.42 3.83 6.68
CA VAL A 85 -7.19 2.81 5.96
C VAL A 85 -6.69 1.41 6.34
N MET A 86 -7.62 0.53 6.69
CA MET A 86 -7.35 -0.85 7.11
C MET A 86 -7.59 -1.85 5.98
N PHE A 87 -6.71 -2.85 5.86
CA PHE A 87 -6.88 -3.99 4.97
C PHE A 87 -6.20 -5.25 5.54
N ALA A 88 -6.45 -6.39 4.93
CA ALA A 88 -5.71 -7.62 5.17
C ALA A 88 -5.21 -8.23 3.85
N PRO A 89 -4.02 -8.86 3.83
CA PRO A 89 -3.61 -9.70 2.70
C PRO A 89 -4.39 -11.01 2.73
N LEU A 90 -4.63 -11.61 1.57
CA LEU A 90 -5.14 -12.97 1.43
C LEU A 90 -4.29 -13.73 0.40
N TYR A 91 -3.53 -14.69 0.87
CA TYR A 91 -2.65 -15.51 0.04
C TYR A 91 -3.44 -16.67 -0.57
N LEU A 92 -3.62 -16.62 -1.89
CA LEU A 92 -4.40 -17.63 -2.63
C LEU A 92 -3.57 -18.86 -3.00
N SER A 93 -2.27 -18.66 -3.27
CA SER A 93 -1.37 -19.74 -3.69
C SER A 93 0.10 -19.34 -3.55
N ASN A 94 0.94 -20.29 -3.13
CA ASN A 94 2.39 -20.17 -3.11
C ASN A 94 3.08 -20.96 -4.23
N TYR A 95 2.34 -21.50 -5.19
CA TYR A 95 2.93 -22.04 -6.41
C TYR A 95 3.57 -20.92 -7.23
N CYS A 96 4.87 -21.05 -7.53
CA CYS A 96 5.62 -20.04 -8.28
C CYS A 96 6.70 -20.70 -9.14
N VAL A 97 6.85 -20.23 -10.38
CA VAL A 97 7.86 -20.72 -11.35
C VAL A 97 9.14 -19.89 -11.34
N ASN A 98 9.15 -18.75 -10.63
CA ASN A 98 10.30 -17.84 -10.55
C ASN A 98 11.35 -18.32 -9.55
N GLY A 99 12.58 -17.86 -9.75
CA GLY A 99 13.71 -18.15 -8.87
C GLY A 99 14.15 -16.92 -8.05
N CYS A 100 13.24 -16.07 -7.58
CA CYS A 100 13.57 -14.86 -6.83
C CYS A 100 14.33 -15.18 -5.54
N THR A 101 15.56 -14.67 -5.39
CA THR A 101 16.46 -15.03 -4.29
C THR A 101 16.06 -14.49 -2.92
N TYR A 102 15.05 -13.63 -2.87
CA TYR A 102 14.55 -12.97 -1.65
C TYR A 102 13.12 -13.41 -1.26
N CYS A 103 12.53 -14.34 -2.00
CA CYS A 103 11.14 -14.77 -1.78
C CYS A 103 11.09 -16.27 -1.46
N PRO A 104 10.48 -16.70 -0.35
CA PRO A 104 10.43 -18.13 0.02
C PRO A 104 9.61 -18.97 -0.97
N TYR A 105 8.80 -18.33 -1.84
CA TYR A 105 8.02 -19.04 -2.86
C TYR A 105 8.84 -19.39 -4.12
N HIS A 106 10.15 -19.05 -4.15
CA HIS A 106 11.00 -19.38 -5.29
C HIS A 106 11.00 -20.88 -5.58
N ARG A 107 11.09 -21.24 -6.86
CA ARG A 107 10.91 -22.64 -7.32
C ARG A 107 11.90 -23.65 -6.73
N GLN A 108 13.09 -23.19 -6.30
CA GLN A 108 14.12 -24.02 -5.70
C GLN A 108 13.88 -24.32 -4.23
N ASN A 109 13.00 -23.56 -3.55
CA ASN A 109 12.65 -23.87 -2.16
C ASN A 109 11.70 -25.06 -2.11
N HIS A 110 12.22 -26.18 -1.61
CA HIS A 110 11.50 -27.45 -1.41
C HIS A 110 11.10 -27.70 0.04
N HIS A 111 11.41 -26.77 0.96
CA HIS A 111 11.11 -26.91 2.38
C HIS A 111 9.63 -26.59 2.65
N ILE A 112 9.08 -25.56 1.99
CA ILE A 112 7.69 -25.19 2.19
C ILE A 112 6.75 -26.05 1.35
N PRO A 113 5.63 -26.54 1.90
CA PRO A 113 4.60 -27.22 1.14
C PRO A 113 3.94 -26.25 0.14
N ARG A 114 3.77 -26.70 -1.10
CA ARG A 114 3.04 -25.92 -2.10
C ARG A 114 1.54 -26.11 -1.90
N ARG A 115 0.84 -24.99 -1.79
CA ARG A 115 -0.61 -24.96 -1.56
C ARG A 115 -1.28 -23.93 -2.49
N LYS A 116 -2.48 -24.27 -2.91
CA LYS A 116 -3.40 -23.41 -3.64
C LYS A 116 -4.78 -23.58 -3.03
N LEU A 117 -5.47 -22.50 -2.71
CA LEU A 117 -6.81 -22.55 -2.14
C LEU A 117 -7.82 -23.02 -3.19
N THR A 118 -8.68 -23.93 -2.80
CA THR A 118 -9.91 -24.23 -3.55
C THR A 118 -10.91 -23.08 -3.36
N GLN A 119 -11.98 -23.01 -4.16
CA GLN A 119 -13.02 -22.00 -3.97
C GLN A 119 -13.73 -22.15 -2.59
N GLU A 120 -13.82 -23.35 -2.06
CA GLU A 120 -14.33 -23.63 -0.73
C GLU A 120 -13.38 -23.08 0.35
N ASP A 121 -12.05 -23.26 0.18
CA ASP A 121 -11.06 -22.68 1.10
C ASP A 121 -11.09 -21.17 1.07
N VAL A 122 -11.17 -20.56 -0.13
CA VAL A 122 -11.35 -19.10 -0.27
C VAL A 122 -12.56 -18.62 0.51
N ALA A 123 -13.68 -19.34 0.42
CA ALA A 123 -14.89 -18.98 1.18
C ALA A 123 -14.68 -19.04 2.70
N LYS A 124 -13.98 -20.07 3.20
CA LYS A 124 -13.64 -20.19 4.63
C LYS A 124 -12.73 -19.05 5.10
N GLU A 125 -11.69 -18.72 4.34
CA GLU A 125 -10.78 -17.60 4.62
C GLU A 125 -11.53 -16.26 4.66
N VAL A 126 -12.43 -16.04 3.71
CA VAL A 126 -13.24 -14.81 3.63
C VAL A 126 -14.20 -14.69 4.82
N ILE A 127 -14.83 -15.79 5.24
CA ILE A 127 -15.68 -15.80 6.44
C ILE A 127 -14.87 -15.45 7.68
N ALA A 128 -13.69 -16.03 7.85
CA ALA A 128 -12.81 -15.72 8.98
C ALA A 128 -12.37 -14.24 8.97
N LEU A 129 -12.05 -13.68 7.81
CA LEU A 129 -11.71 -12.27 7.66
C LEU A 129 -12.90 -11.34 7.93
N GLN A 130 -14.12 -11.73 7.53
CA GLN A 130 -15.34 -11.00 7.83
C GLN A 130 -15.68 -11.05 9.33
N ASP A 131 -15.46 -12.17 9.99
CA ASP A 131 -15.64 -12.30 11.45
C ASP A 131 -14.65 -11.44 12.26
N MET A 132 -13.48 -11.12 11.69
CA MET A 132 -12.57 -10.12 12.26
C MET A 132 -13.04 -8.67 12.02
N GLY A 133 -13.89 -8.42 11.03
CA GLY A 133 -14.37 -7.09 10.64
C GLY A 133 -13.70 -6.48 9.41
N HIS A 134 -12.87 -7.22 8.68
CA HIS A 134 -12.26 -6.73 7.44
C HIS A 134 -13.30 -6.51 6.33
N LYS A 135 -13.13 -5.43 5.56
CA LYS A 135 -13.97 -5.07 4.41
C LYS A 135 -13.15 -4.86 3.13
N ARG A 136 -11.83 -4.91 3.23
CA ARG A 136 -10.88 -4.71 2.14
C ARG A 136 -9.79 -5.76 2.21
N LEU A 137 -9.50 -6.39 1.08
CA LEU A 137 -8.42 -7.36 0.95
C LEU A 137 -7.40 -6.92 -0.11
N ALA A 138 -6.16 -7.40 0.06
CA ALA A 138 -5.16 -7.47 -0.99
C ALA A 138 -4.89 -8.97 -1.25
N ILE A 139 -5.26 -9.48 -2.42
CA ILE A 139 -5.02 -10.87 -2.76
C ILE A 139 -3.61 -11.04 -3.35
N GLU A 140 -2.96 -12.12 -2.93
CA GLU A 140 -1.57 -12.44 -3.25
C GLU A 140 -1.50 -13.84 -3.88
N ALA A 141 -0.72 -13.99 -4.96
CA ALA A 141 -0.46 -15.30 -5.55
C ALA A 141 0.92 -15.34 -6.21
N GLY A 142 1.62 -16.46 -6.10
CA GLY A 142 2.83 -16.70 -6.86
C GLY A 142 2.54 -16.79 -8.37
N GLU A 143 3.55 -16.52 -9.20
CA GLU A 143 3.44 -16.60 -10.65
C GLU A 143 3.58 -18.06 -11.10
N ASP A 144 2.49 -18.66 -11.53
CA ASP A 144 2.46 -20.01 -12.08
C ASP A 144 1.33 -20.12 -13.11
N PRO A 145 1.64 -20.13 -14.43
CA PRO A 145 0.61 -20.16 -15.47
C PRO A 145 -0.26 -21.42 -15.44
N VAL A 146 0.22 -22.51 -14.84
CA VAL A 146 -0.51 -23.77 -14.75
C VAL A 146 -1.38 -23.82 -13.49
N ASN A 147 -0.80 -23.47 -12.34
CA ASN A 147 -1.50 -23.54 -11.07
C ASN A 147 -2.34 -22.29 -10.77
N ASN A 148 -1.87 -21.13 -11.20
CA ASN A 148 -2.50 -19.83 -10.93
C ASN A 148 -2.84 -19.06 -12.22
N PRO A 149 -3.53 -19.68 -13.21
CA PRO A 149 -3.95 -18.94 -14.41
C PRO A 149 -4.86 -17.78 -14.03
N ILE A 150 -5.00 -16.81 -14.92
CA ILE A 150 -5.83 -15.61 -14.64
C ILE A 150 -7.28 -15.99 -14.30
N GLU A 151 -7.82 -17.02 -14.91
CA GLU A 151 -9.17 -17.53 -14.65
C GLU A 151 -9.35 -17.96 -13.18
N TYR A 152 -8.33 -18.57 -12.57
CA TYR A 152 -8.36 -18.91 -11.16
C TYR A 152 -8.43 -17.65 -10.27
N ILE A 153 -7.64 -16.62 -10.59
CA ILE A 153 -7.67 -15.36 -9.86
C ILE A 153 -9.05 -14.69 -9.98
N LEU A 154 -9.63 -14.69 -11.19
CA LEU A 154 -10.97 -14.13 -11.42
C LEU A 154 -12.06 -14.90 -10.67
N ASP A 155 -11.99 -16.23 -10.62
CA ASP A 155 -12.90 -17.06 -9.85
C ASP A 155 -12.78 -16.79 -8.35
N CYS A 156 -11.56 -16.61 -7.83
CA CYS A 156 -11.35 -16.22 -6.42
C CYS A 156 -11.96 -14.85 -6.13
N ILE A 157 -11.77 -13.84 -7.00
CA ILE A 157 -12.38 -12.52 -6.82
C ILE A 157 -13.90 -12.63 -6.79
N LYS A 158 -14.50 -13.39 -7.70
CA LYS A 158 -15.94 -13.64 -7.74
C LYS A 158 -16.44 -14.31 -6.46
N THR A 159 -15.74 -15.33 -5.97
CA THR A 159 -16.06 -16.01 -4.71
C THR A 159 -15.98 -15.03 -3.54
N ILE A 160 -14.90 -14.24 -3.42
CA ILE A 160 -14.70 -13.24 -2.36
C ILE A 160 -15.89 -12.27 -2.30
N TYR A 161 -16.29 -11.70 -3.44
CA TYR A 161 -17.39 -10.74 -3.50
C TYR A 161 -18.77 -11.36 -3.27
N SER A 162 -18.94 -12.67 -3.49
CA SER A 162 -20.21 -13.37 -3.29
C SER A 162 -20.50 -13.71 -1.84
N ILE A 163 -19.48 -13.74 -0.97
CA ILE A 163 -19.63 -14.11 0.43
C ILE A 163 -20.15 -12.95 1.26
N GLN A 164 -21.27 -13.17 1.90
CA GLN A 164 -21.80 -12.29 2.94
C GLN A 164 -22.09 -13.12 4.18
N HIS A 165 -21.37 -12.84 5.26
CA HIS A 165 -21.47 -13.57 6.51
C HIS A 165 -21.86 -12.60 7.64
N LYS A 166 -23.02 -12.84 8.31
CA LYS A 166 -23.58 -11.90 9.28
C LYS A 166 -23.71 -10.47 8.68
N ASN A 167 -23.11 -9.46 9.32
CA ASN A 167 -23.03 -8.10 8.80
C ASN A 167 -21.75 -7.85 7.98
N GLY A 168 -20.92 -8.89 7.78
CA GLY A 168 -19.67 -8.82 7.04
C GLY A 168 -19.87 -8.91 5.53
N ALA A 169 -19.06 -8.18 4.79
CA ALA A 169 -18.90 -8.30 3.35
C ALA A 169 -17.55 -7.71 2.95
N ILE A 170 -16.80 -8.40 2.10
CA ILE A 170 -15.64 -7.79 1.44
C ILE A 170 -16.16 -6.88 0.33
N ARG A 171 -15.83 -5.60 0.42
CA ARG A 171 -16.35 -4.55 -0.46
C ARG A 171 -15.31 -4.03 -1.44
N ARG A 172 -14.04 -4.46 -1.29
CA ARG A 172 -12.93 -4.10 -2.18
C ARG A 172 -11.84 -5.17 -2.13
N VAL A 173 -11.39 -5.57 -3.33
CA VAL A 173 -10.25 -6.49 -3.52
C VAL A 173 -9.19 -5.78 -4.32
N ASN A 174 -8.03 -5.52 -3.73
CA ASN A 174 -6.82 -5.15 -4.45
C ASN A 174 -6.10 -6.42 -4.90
N VAL A 175 -5.33 -6.34 -5.98
CA VAL A 175 -4.68 -7.52 -6.57
C VAL A 175 -3.18 -7.29 -6.68
N ASN A 176 -2.41 -8.17 -6.08
CA ASN A 176 -0.96 -8.23 -6.18
C ASN A 176 -0.56 -9.58 -6.79
N ILE A 177 -0.50 -9.62 -8.10
CA ILE A 177 -0.02 -10.76 -8.88
C ILE A 177 1.06 -10.29 -9.85
N ALA A 178 1.84 -11.22 -10.39
CA ALA A 178 2.89 -10.93 -11.36
C ALA A 178 2.40 -10.13 -12.57
N ALA A 179 3.33 -9.42 -13.22
CA ALA A 179 3.07 -8.70 -14.46
C ALA A 179 2.41 -9.60 -15.52
N THR A 180 1.37 -9.08 -16.17
CA THR A 180 0.59 -9.86 -17.13
C THR A 180 0.27 -9.05 -18.40
N THR A 181 -0.62 -9.55 -19.24
CA THR A 181 -1.00 -8.94 -20.51
C THR A 181 -2.10 -7.88 -20.33
N VAL A 182 -2.21 -6.94 -21.28
CA VAL A 182 -3.30 -5.96 -21.35
C VAL A 182 -4.67 -6.64 -21.27
N GLU A 183 -4.84 -7.77 -21.98
CA GLU A 183 -6.09 -8.54 -21.95
C GLU A 183 -6.42 -9.06 -20.55
N ASN A 184 -5.45 -9.59 -19.82
CA ASN A 184 -5.66 -10.05 -18.45
C ASN A 184 -5.97 -8.90 -17.50
N TYR A 185 -5.33 -7.75 -17.67
CA TYR A 185 -5.67 -6.55 -16.90
C TYR A 185 -7.10 -6.06 -17.20
N ARG A 186 -7.58 -6.17 -18.44
CA ARG A 186 -8.97 -5.86 -18.80
C ARG A 186 -9.94 -6.80 -18.07
N LYS A 187 -9.66 -8.12 -18.04
CA LYS A 187 -10.46 -9.07 -17.27
C LYS A 187 -10.49 -8.75 -15.78
N LEU A 188 -9.35 -8.34 -15.18
CA LEU A 188 -9.29 -7.91 -13.78
C LEU A 188 -10.13 -6.64 -13.54
N LYS A 189 -10.10 -5.66 -14.45
CA LYS A 189 -10.96 -4.48 -14.39
C LYS A 189 -12.43 -4.85 -14.43
N GLU A 190 -12.82 -5.74 -15.33
CA GLU A 190 -14.20 -6.24 -15.45
C GLU A 190 -14.66 -7.01 -14.20
N ALA A 191 -13.74 -7.72 -13.53
CA ALA A 191 -14.00 -8.38 -12.25
C ALA A 191 -14.20 -7.40 -11.08
N GLY A 192 -13.98 -6.10 -11.30
CA GLY A 192 -14.24 -5.06 -10.30
C GLY A 192 -13.15 -4.95 -9.23
N ILE A 193 -11.89 -5.17 -9.59
CA ILE A 193 -10.79 -5.00 -8.65
C ILE A 193 -10.64 -3.53 -8.22
N GLY A 194 -9.98 -3.36 -7.10
CA GLY A 194 -9.53 -2.06 -6.62
C GLY A 194 -8.24 -1.61 -7.30
N THR A 195 -7.16 -1.56 -6.54
CA THR A 195 -5.82 -1.22 -7.05
C THR A 195 -5.12 -2.48 -7.55
N TYR A 196 -4.48 -2.41 -8.72
CA TYR A 196 -3.46 -3.37 -9.10
C TYR A 196 -2.12 -2.95 -8.48
N ILE A 197 -1.50 -3.83 -7.72
CA ILE A 197 -0.26 -3.56 -6.99
C ILE A 197 0.81 -4.49 -7.54
N LEU A 198 1.97 -3.93 -7.87
CA LEU A 198 3.16 -4.71 -8.23
C LEU A 198 4.40 -4.01 -7.69
N PHE A 199 5.18 -4.72 -6.89
CA PHE A 199 6.45 -4.20 -6.42
C PHE A 199 7.51 -4.39 -7.50
N GLN A 200 8.24 -3.31 -7.80
CA GLN A 200 9.40 -3.37 -8.69
C GLN A 200 10.51 -4.22 -8.10
N GLU A 201 10.53 -4.35 -6.80
CA GLU A 201 11.55 -4.97 -5.97
C GLU A 201 12.85 -4.16 -5.94
N THR A 202 13.50 -4.00 -7.10
CA THR A 202 14.64 -3.08 -7.33
C THR A 202 14.53 -2.44 -8.71
N TYR A 203 14.87 -1.17 -8.81
CA TYR A 203 14.98 -0.44 -10.09
C TYR A 203 16.35 -0.60 -10.75
N HIS A 204 17.36 -1.10 -10.03
CA HIS A 204 18.68 -1.34 -10.58
C HIS A 204 18.68 -2.61 -11.44
N LYS A 205 18.70 -2.45 -12.78
CA LYS A 205 18.48 -3.55 -13.73
C LYS A 205 19.43 -4.72 -13.53
N GLU A 206 20.73 -4.46 -13.33
CA GLU A 206 21.71 -5.53 -13.17
C GLU A 206 21.45 -6.33 -11.90
N SER A 207 21.12 -5.67 -10.78
CA SER A 207 20.72 -6.32 -9.53
C SER A 207 19.38 -7.05 -9.68
N TYR A 208 18.43 -6.46 -10.40
CA TYR A 208 17.14 -7.10 -10.69
C TYR A 208 17.33 -8.44 -11.41
N GLU A 209 18.15 -8.50 -12.47
CA GLU A 209 18.42 -9.72 -13.23
C GLU A 209 19.15 -10.78 -12.38
N LYS A 210 20.06 -10.37 -11.50
CA LYS A 210 20.75 -11.26 -10.54
C LYS A 210 19.79 -11.83 -9.49
N LEU A 211 18.88 -11.00 -8.98
CA LEU A 211 17.91 -11.38 -7.96
C LEU A 211 16.76 -12.25 -8.52
N HIS A 212 16.54 -12.22 -9.83
CA HIS A 212 15.54 -13.01 -10.55
C HIS A 212 16.19 -13.93 -11.60
N PRO A 213 17.03 -14.88 -11.20
CA PRO A 213 17.88 -15.64 -12.13
C PRO A 213 17.09 -16.54 -13.09
N THR A 214 15.85 -16.89 -12.77
CA THR A 214 15.01 -17.80 -13.61
C THR A 214 13.54 -17.43 -13.51
N GLY A 215 12.80 -17.78 -14.55
CA GLY A 215 11.35 -17.58 -14.66
C GLY A 215 10.96 -16.30 -15.39
N PRO A 216 9.67 -16.08 -15.64
CA PRO A 216 9.17 -14.91 -16.38
C PRO A 216 9.56 -13.57 -15.73
N LYS A 217 9.61 -13.50 -14.39
CA LYS A 217 9.97 -12.30 -13.65
C LYS A 217 11.41 -11.83 -13.93
N HIS A 218 12.28 -12.65 -14.51
CA HIS A 218 13.62 -12.25 -14.96
C HIS A 218 13.62 -11.11 -15.98
N ASN A 219 12.54 -10.95 -16.75
CA ASN A 219 12.43 -9.90 -17.76
C ASN A 219 12.14 -8.53 -17.10
N TYR A 220 13.21 -7.77 -16.87
CA TYR A 220 13.15 -6.45 -16.24
C TYR A 220 12.19 -5.49 -16.95
N ALA A 221 12.32 -5.34 -18.27
CA ALA A 221 11.49 -4.42 -19.04
C ALA A 221 10.01 -4.80 -18.93
N TYR A 222 9.68 -6.07 -19.17
CA TYR A 222 8.29 -6.54 -19.07
C TYR A 222 7.68 -6.31 -17.69
N HIS A 223 8.47 -6.48 -16.62
CA HIS A 223 8.02 -6.24 -15.27
C HIS A 223 7.83 -4.73 -14.98
N THR A 224 8.81 -3.91 -15.34
CA THR A 224 8.80 -2.46 -15.07
C THR A 224 7.68 -1.73 -15.84
N GLU A 225 7.35 -2.20 -17.05
CA GLU A 225 6.27 -1.65 -17.91
C GLU A 225 4.88 -2.22 -17.57
N ALA A 226 4.73 -2.95 -16.46
CA ALA A 226 3.46 -3.60 -16.11
C ALA A 226 2.35 -2.61 -15.80
N MET A 227 2.68 -1.46 -15.19
CA MET A 227 1.67 -0.44 -14.84
C MET A 227 1.08 0.22 -16.07
N ASP A 228 1.88 0.46 -17.13
CA ASP A 228 1.38 0.99 -18.41
C ASP A 228 0.39 0.03 -19.05
N ARG A 229 0.73 -1.27 -19.08
CA ARG A 229 -0.19 -2.30 -19.59
C ARG A 229 -1.46 -2.43 -18.75
N ALA A 230 -1.35 -2.27 -17.42
CA ALA A 230 -2.51 -2.30 -16.54
C ALA A 230 -3.45 -1.12 -16.83
N MET A 231 -2.91 0.08 -17.00
CA MET A 231 -3.70 1.26 -17.34
C MET A 231 -4.27 1.21 -18.76
N GLU A 232 -3.53 0.65 -19.73
CA GLU A 232 -4.05 0.35 -21.07
C GLU A 232 -5.21 -0.66 -21.00
N GLY A 233 -5.15 -1.63 -20.09
CA GLY A 233 -6.24 -2.56 -19.79
C GLY A 233 -7.44 -1.95 -19.08
N GLY A 234 -7.37 -0.65 -18.74
CA GLY A 234 -8.47 0.10 -18.12
C GLY A 234 -8.44 0.11 -16.58
N ILE A 235 -7.37 -0.35 -15.97
CA ILE A 235 -7.19 -0.22 -14.51
C ILE A 235 -6.86 1.23 -14.18
N ASP A 236 -7.72 1.89 -13.41
CA ASP A 236 -7.57 3.31 -13.09
C ASP A 236 -6.55 3.57 -11.97
N ASP A 237 -6.39 2.62 -11.06
CA ASP A 237 -5.58 2.78 -9.86
C ASP A 237 -4.48 1.72 -9.80
N VAL A 238 -3.23 2.15 -9.88
CA VAL A 238 -2.03 1.30 -9.77
C VAL A 238 -1.23 1.62 -8.51
N GLY A 239 -0.52 0.62 -7.98
CA GLY A 239 0.27 0.73 -6.77
C GLY A 239 1.72 0.29 -6.98
N LEU A 240 2.65 1.20 -6.71
CA LEU A 240 4.08 0.95 -6.77
C LEU A 240 4.63 0.44 -5.43
N GLY A 241 5.81 -0.14 -5.46
CA GLY A 241 6.59 -0.49 -4.28
C GLY A 241 8.01 -0.90 -4.62
N VAL A 242 8.89 -0.76 -3.64
CA VAL A 242 10.28 -1.23 -3.68
C VAL A 242 10.52 -2.07 -2.43
N LEU A 243 11.24 -3.17 -2.56
CA LEU A 243 11.66 -3.97 -1.41
C LEU A 243 13.02 -3.45 -0.91
N TYR A 244 12.98 -2.48 0.00
CA TYR A 244 14.18 -1.89 0.56
C TYR A 244 15.03 -2.93 1.30
N GLY A 245 16.31 -2.97 0.97
CA GLY A 245 17.27 -3.94 1.48
C GLY A 245 17.85 -4.86 0.40
N LEU A 246 17.32 -4.85 -0.83
CA LEU A 246 17.86 -5.62 -1.95
C LEU A 246 19.00 -4.88 -2.66
N GLU A 247 18.86 -3.57 -2.83
CA GLU A 247 19.83 -2.69 -3.46
C GLU A 247 19.97 -1.38 -2.67
N MET A 248 20.89 -0.50 -3.05
CA MET A 248 21.16 0.77 -2.39
C MET A 248 19.88 1.64 -2.33
N TYR A 249 19.41 1.93 -1.13
CA TYR A 249 18.13 2.60 -0.91
C TYR A 249 17.97 3.97 -1.61
N ARG A 250 19.08 4.70 -1.84
CA ARG A 250 19.06 5.99 -2.54
C ARG A 250 18.75 5.81 -4.01
N TYR A 251 19.29 4.75 -4.63
CA TYR A 251 18.99 4.37 -6.02
C TYR A 251 17.52 4.00 -6.17
N GLU A 252 17.04 3.16 -5.25
CA GLU A 252 15.66 2.69 -5.21
C GLU A 252 14.65 3.83 -5.01
N PHE A 253 14.96 4.75 -4.10
CA PHE A 253 14.14 5.92 -3.85
C PHE A 253 14.02 6.81 -5.08
N CYS A 254 15.15 7.08 -5.75
CA CYS A 254 15.18 7.86 -7.00
C CYS A 254 14.37 7.16 -8.09
N GLY A 255 14.62 5.88 -8.36
CA GLY A 255 13.89 5.10 -9.37
C GLY A 255 12.38 5.03 -9.10
N GLN A 256 11.98 4.91 -7.83
CA GLN A 256 10.56 4.91 -7.45
C GLN A 256 9.87 6.24 -7.76
N LEU A 257 10.55 7.37 -7.54
CA LEU A 257 10.02 8.68 -7.88
C LEU A 257 9.98 8.91 -9.39
N MET A 258 11.00 8.45 -10.13
CA MET A 258 10.99 8.49 -11.60
C MET A 258 9.83 7.69 -12.19
N HIS A 259 9.49 6.53 -11.61
CA HIS A 259 8.33 5.75 -12.02
C HIS A 259 7.00 6.49 -11.73
N ALA A 260 6.91 7.18 -10.60
CA ALA A 260 5.75 8.01 -10.30
C ALA A 260 5.62 9.20 -11.28
N GLU A 261 6.72 9.85 -11.62
CA GLU A 261 6.79 10.91 -12.64
C GLU A 261 6.38 10.40 -14.02
N HIS A 262 6.83 9.20 -14.39
CA HIS A 262 6.47 8.55 -15.64
C HIS A 262 4.95 8.32 -15.74
N LEU A 263 4.33 7.73 -14.73
CA LEU A 263 2.89 7.50 -14.72
C LEU A 263 2.10 8.81 -14.85
N GLU A 264 2.53 9.86 -14.17
CA GLU A 264 1.89 11.18 -14.29
C GLU A 264 2.09 11.80 -15.68
N ALA A 265 3.28 11.64 -16.27
CA ALA A 265 3.62 12.19 -17.58
C ALA A 265 2.90 11.50 -18.74
N VAL A 266 2.68 10.18 -18.66
CA VAL A 266 2.06 9.37 -19.71
C VAL A 266 0.54 9.30 -19.54
N HIS A 267 0.08 9.06 -18.32
CA HIS A 267 -1.34 8.76 -18.05
C HIS A 267 -2.10 9.94 -17.40
N GLY A 268 -1.40 11.02 -17.05
CA GLY A 268 -2.00 12.19 -16.35
C GLY A 268 -2.33 11.94 -14.88
N VAL A 269 -2.12 10.72 -14.40
CA VAL A 269 -2.34 10.29 -13.01
C VAL A 269 -1.14 9.50 -12.51
N GLY A 270 -0.62 9.90 -11.33
CA GLY A 270 0.45 9.17 -10.68
C GLY A 270 -0.09 7.95 -9.91
N PRO A 271 0.78 7.26 -9.14
CA PRO A 271 0.40 6.06 -8.43
C PRO A 271 -0.66 6.35 -7.37
N HIS A 272 -1.73 5.52 -7.35
CA HIS A 272 -2.76 5.57 -6.32
C HIS A 272 -2.18 5.23 -4.94
N THR A 273 -1.24 4.27 -4.91
CA THR A 273 -0.53 3.90 -3.69
C THR A 273 0.96 3.69 -3.94
N ILE A 274 1.75 3.96 -2.90
CA ILE A 274 3.16 3.55 -2.80
C ILE A 274 3.32 2.72 -1.54
N SER A 275 3.78 1.48 -1.70
CA SER A 275 4.13 0.59 -0.61
C SER A 275 5.61 0.70 -0.27
N VAL A 276 5.94 0.63 1.02
CA VAL A 276 7.31 0.78 1.51
C VAL A 276 7.71 -0.46 2.33
N PRO A 277 7.87 -1.65 1.69
CA PRO A 277 8.32 -2.84 2.39
C PRO A 277 9.83 -2.84 2.57
N ARG A 278 10.29 -3.41 3.71
CA ARG A 278 11.69 -3.79 3.93
C ARG A 278 11.83 -5.31 3.87
N LEU A 279 13.01 -5.78 3.44
CA LEU A 279 13.35 -7.19 3.45
C LEU A 279 13.31 -7.72 4.89
N LYS A 280 12.59 -8.82 5.10
CA LYS A 280 12.45 -9.51 6.39
C LYS A 280 12.82 -10.97 6.24
N LYS A 281 13.11 -11.60 7.37
CA LYS A 281 13.36 -13.03 7.44
C LYS A 281 12.13 -13.82 6.97
N ALA A 282 12.38 -14.91 6.27
CA ALA A 282 11.39 -15.91 5.88
C ALA A 282 12.08 -17.28 5.75
N ASP A 283 11.31 -18.33 5.43
CA ASP A 283 11.92 -19.64 5.14
C ASP A 283 12.91 -19.53 3.96
N ASP A 284 14.09 -20.07 4.11
CA ASP A 284 15.22 -19.98 3.15
C ASP A 284 15.71 -18.56 2.83
N ILE A 285 15.19 -17.53 3.50
CA ILE A 285 15.57 -16.13 3.32
C ILE A 285 16.20 -15.56 4.58
N ASP A 286 17.48 -15.23 4.48
CA ASP A 286 18.26 -14.58 5.54
C ASP A 286 18.59 -13.14 5.11
N PRO A 287 17.95 -12.11 5.70
CA PRO A 287 18.22 -10.71 5.36
C PRO A 287 19.69 -10.29 5.55
N THR A 288 20.44 -10.97 6.40
CA THR A 288 21.87 -10.64 6.64
C THR A 288 22.79 -11.01 5.48
N LYS A 289 22.29 -11.76 4.51
CA LYS A 289 23.00 -12.07 3.24
C LYS A 289 22.85 -10.98 2.18
N PHE A 290 22.10 -9.93 2.49
CA PHE A 290 21.89 -8.77 1.62
C PHE A 290 22.55 -7.54 2.28
N ASP A 291 23.49 -6.91 1.59
CA ASP A 291 24.33 -5.85 2.15
C ASP A 291 23.65 -4.47 2.25
N ASN A 292 22.41 -4.34 1.76
CA ASN A 292 21.69 -3.08 1.61
C ASN A 292 20.56 -2.85 2.64
N GLY A 293 20.62 -3.52 3.79
CA GLY A 293 19.67 -3.30 4.88
C GLY A 293 19.66 -1.84 5.35
N ILE A 294 18.49 -1.30 5.69
CA ILE A 294 18.33 0.08 6.16
C ILE A 294 17.86 0.13 7.61
N SER A 295 18.32 1.16 8.34
CA SER A 295 17.91 1.41 9.73
C SER A 295 16.46 1.92 9.80
N ASP A 296 15.88 1.93 11.00
CA ASP A 296 14.55 2.50 11.24
C ASP A 296 14.52 4.01 10.97
N GLU A 297 15.62 4.73 11.25
CA GLU A 297 15.76 6.16 11.00
C GLU A 297 15.78 6.46 9.49
N THR A 298 16.57 5.71 8.72
CA THR A 298 16.60 5.82 7.25
C THR A 298 15.23 5.50 6.66
N PHE A 299 14.58 4.47 7.17
CA PHE A 299 13.23 4.08 6.74
C PHE A 299 12.19 5.17 7.02
N ALA A 300 12.23 5.78 8.20
CA ALA A 300 11.35 6.90 8.57
C ALA A 300 11.57 8.11 7.65
N LYS A 301 12.82 8.44 7.34
CA LYS A 301 13.17 9.52 6.41
C LYS A 301 12.65 9.26 5.00
N ILE A 302 12.80 8.04 4.49
CA ILE A 302 12.23 7.63 3.19
C ILE A 302 10.71 7.81 3.19
N CYS A 303 10.01 7.34 4.21
CA CYS A 303 8.56 7.51 4.30
C CYS A 303 8.14 8.99 4.30
N ALA A 304 8.83 9.84 5.07
CA ALA A 304 8.56 11.27 5.09
C ALA A 304 8.79 11.92 3.72
N LEU A 305 9.88 11.58 3.03
CA LEU A 305 10.22 12.16 1.73
C LEU A 305 9.33 11.67 0.60
N ILE A 306 8.86 10.41 0.61
CA ILE A 306 7.83 9.95 -0.34
C ILE A 306 6.55 10.76 -0.16
N ARG A 307 6.12 11.01 1.09
CA ARG A 307 4.94 11.86 1.36
C ARG A 307 5.10 13.26 0.81
N ILE A 308 6.29 13.86 0.92
CA ILE A 308 6.58 15.20 0.42
C ILE A 308 6.65 15.21 -1.11
N ALA A 309 7.32 14.22 -1.71
CA ALA A 309 7.55 14.16 -3.15
C ALA A 309 6.27 13.79 -3.94
N VAL A 310 5.44 12.90 -3.39
CA VAL A 310 4.18 12.44 -4.01
C VAL A 310 3.01 12.66 -3.03
N PRO A 311 2.62 13.94 -2.80
CA PRO A 311 1.77 14.31 -1.66
C PRO A 311 0.36 13.71 -1.68
N TYR A 312 -0.16 13.33 -2.84
CA TYR A 312 -1.50 12.78 -3.03
C TYR A 312 -1.57 11.25 -2.91
N THR A 313 -0.44 10.53 -2.97
CA THR A 313 -0.44 9.06 -2.98
C THR A 313 -0.85 8.47 -1.63
N GLY A 314 -1.56 7.34 -1.66
CA GLY A 314 -1.77 6.51 -0.47
C GLY A 314 -0.47 5.77 -0.12
N MET A 315 0.05 5.93 1.10
CA MET A 315 1.25 5.21 1.51
C MET A 315 0.91 4.01 2.38
N ILE A 316 1.45 2.86 2.02
CA ILE A 316 1.12 1.57 2.63
C ILE A 316 2.31 1.02 3.42
N ILE A 317 2.04 0.59 4.65
CA ILE A 317 2.96 -0.22 5.45
C ILE A 317 2.24 -1.47 5.96
N SER A 318 2.95 -2.60 5.94
CA SER A 318 2.40 -3.88 6.38
C SER A 318 2.85 -4.27 7.80
N THR A 319 2.35 -5.40 8.27
CA THR A 319 2.76 -6.05 9.53
C THR A 319 4.19 -6.61 9.50
N ARG A 320 4.96 -6.41 8.41
CA ARG A 320 6.42 -6.61 8.37
C ARG A 320 7.13 -5.80 9.42
N GLU A 321 6.63 -4.59 9.68
CA GLU A 321 7.22 -3.65 10.62
C GLU A 321 6.64 -3.81 12.02
N SER A 322 7.49 -3.57 13.03
CA SER A 322 7.09 -3.58 14.43
C SER A 322 6.08 -2.47 14.74
N GLN A 323 5.33 -2.63 15.83
CA GLN A 323 4.41 -1.61 16.31
C GLN A 323 5.09 -0.25 16.43
N LYS A 324 6.29 -0.19 17.03
CA LYS A 324 7.06 1.06 17.22
C LYS A 324 7.36 1.77 15.90
N VAL A 325 7.83 1.04 14.89
CA VAL A 325 8.13 1.61 13.57
C VAL A 325 6.85 2.08 12.88
N ARG A 326 5.78 1.28 12.95
CA ARG A 326 4.49 1.64 12.37
C ARG A 326 3.94 2.93 12.98
N GLU A 327 4.00 3.10 14.31
CA GLU A 327 3.57 4.31 15.01
C GLU A 327 4.36 5.54 14.55
N GLN A 328 5.68 5.42 14.39
CA GLN A 328 6.52 6.51 13.89
C GLN A 328 6.11 6.92 12.46
N VAL A 329 6.03 5.97 11.52
CA VAL A 329 5.82 6.30 10.11
C VAL A 329 4.38 6.66 9.75
N ILE A 330 3.39 6.25 10.56
CA ILE A 330 2.02 6.74 10.44
C ILE A 330 1.99 8.26 10.62
N ASN A 331 2.78 8.80 11.52
CA ASN A 331 2.90 10.24 11.71
C ASN A 331 3.73 10.95 10.64
N LEU A 332 4.52 10.22 9.84
CA LEU A 332 5.39 10.77 8.80
C LEU A 332 4.82 10.69 7.39
N GLY A 333 3.67 10.06 7.19
CA GLY A 333 3.10 10.01 5.83
C GLY A 333 2.26 8.80 5.52
N VAL A 334 2.43 7.68 6.23
CA VAL A 334 1.65 6.46 5.99
C VAL A 334 0.18 6.70 6.27
N SER A 335 -0.68 6.23 5.37
CA SER A 335 -2.13 6.42 5.41
C SER A 335 -2.94 5.12 5.32
N GLN A 336 -2.26 4.00 5.05
CA GLN A 336 -2.88 2.68 4.95
C GLN A 336 -2.02 1.64 5.65
N ILE A 337 -2.63 0.75 6.42
CA ILE A 337 -1.93 -0.34 7.11
C ILE A 337 -2.68 -1.65 6.98
N SER A 338 -1.94 -2.76 6.92
CA SER A 338 -2.55 -4.06 7.15
C SER A 338 -2.70 -4.34 8.65
N GLY A 339 -3.74 -5.06 9.04
CA GLY A 339 -3.99 -5.43 10.43
C GLY A 339 -4.36 -6.90 10.57
N ALA A 340 -3.93 -7.55 11.66
CA ALA A 340 -4.16 -8.97 11.93
C ALA A 340 -3.76 -9.89 10.77
N SER A 341 -2.66 -9.56 10.07
CA SER A 341 -2.25 -10.22 8.84
C SER A 341 -1.82 -11.67 9.06
N ARG A 342 -2.14 -12.50 8.08
CA ARG A 342 -1.54 -13.83 7.87
C ARG A 342 -0.89 -13.84 6.50
N THR A 343 0.33 -14.35 6.42
CA THR A 343 1.13 -14.37 5.19
C THR A 343 1.32 -15.78 4.63
N SER A 344 0.63 -16.75 5.22
CA SER A 344 0.54 -18.13 4.73
C SER A 344 -0.73 -18.34 3.89
N VAL A 345 -0.70 -19.32 3.01
CA VAL A 345 -1.86 -19.75 2.21
C VAL A 345 -2.84 -20.49 3.13
N GLY A 346 -4.05 -19.96 3.30
CA GLY A 346 -5.08 -20.56 4.18
C GLY A 346 -4.85 -20.30 5.67
N GLY A 347 -4.22 -19.16 6.02
CA GLY A 347 -3.81 -18.87 7.39
C GLY A 347 -4.88 -18.26 8.30
N TYR A 348 -6.06 -17.88 7.79
CA TYR A 348 -7.10 -17.25 8.60
C TYR A 348 -8.12 -18.23 9.16
N ALA A 349 -8.50 -19.23 8.38
CA ALA A 349 -9.52 -20.21 8.77
C ALA A 349 -8.97 -21.39 9.59
N GLU A 350 -7.67 -21.64 9.56
CA GLU A 350 -7.03 -22.73 10.28
C GLU A 350 -6.69 -22.34 11.72
N GLU A 351 -7.08 -23.19 12.70
CA GLU A 351 -6.78 -22.99 14.12
C GLU A 351 -5.29 -23.19 14.43
N GLU A 352 -4.64 -24.20 13.80
CA GLU A 352 -3.20 -24.40 13.86
C GLU A 352 -2.53 -23.65 12.72
N ARG A 353 -1.74 -22.64 13.05
CA ARG A 353 -1.02 -21.80 12.08
C ARG A 353 0.16 -22.56 11.50
N PRO A 354 0.16 -22.92 10.22
CA PRO A 354 1.40 -23.37 9.58
C PRO A 354 2.33 -22.16 9.41
N THR A 355 3.31 -22.03 10.28
CA THR A 355 4.34 -20.97 10.21
C THR A 355 5.38 -21.23 9.14
N ASP A 356 5.43 -22.45 8.61
CA ASP A 356 6.37 -22.91 7.58
C ASP A 356 6.02 -22.51 6.14
N THR A 357 4.87 -21.87 5.94
CA THR A 357 4.39 -21.39 4.61
C THR A 357 4.26 -19.87 4.52
N GLU A 358 4.70 -19.14 5.54
CA GLU A 358 4.63 -17.68 5.56
C GLU A 358 5.58 -17.06 4.52
N GLN A 359 5.10 -16.05 3.78
CA GLN A 359 5.93 -15.31 2.84
C GLN A 359 7.01 -14.46 3.54
N PHE A 360 6.74 -14.03 4.76
CA PHE A 360 7.68 -13.33 5.63
C PHE A 360 7.19 -13.37 7.08
N ASP A 361 8.13 -13.22 8.01
CA ASP A 361 7.83 -13.15 9.44
C ASP A 361 7.01 -11.89 9.76
N VAL A 362 5.86 -12.09 10.39
CA VAL A 362 4.96 -11.01 10.82
C VAL A 362 5.47 -10.43 12.14
N SER A 363 5.92 -9.17 12.12
CA SER A 363 6.43 -8.49 13.32
C SER A 363 5.33 -7.95 14.23
N ASP A 364 4.22 -7.48 13.66
CA ASP A 364 3.05 -7.00 14.40
C ASP A 364 1.93 -8.05 14.36
N GLN A 365 1.79 -8.79 15.46
CA GLN A 365 0.87 -9.93 15.58
C GLN A 365 -0.45 -9.60 16.29
N ARG A 366 -0.70 -8.32 16.59
CA ARG A 366 -1.92 -7.89 17.26
C ARG A 366 -3.17 -8.28 16.48
N SER A 367 -4.25 -8.56 17.22
CA SER A 367 -5.60 -8.71 16.66
C SER A 367 -6.06 -7.41 15.98
N LEU A 368 -7.07 -7.48 15.13
CA LEU A 368 -7.63 -6.28 14.51
C LEU A 368 -8.24 -5.32 15.53
N ASP A 369 -8.90 -5.84 16.58
CA ASP A 369 -9.44 -5.01 17.67
C ASP A 369 -8.34 -4.23 18.39
N GLU A 370 -7.21 -4.88 18.72
CA GLU A 370 -6.06 -4.21 19.34
C GLU A 370 -5.44 -3.14 18.43
N VAL A 371 -5.35 -3.40 17.12
CA VAL A 371 -4.83 -2.42 16.15
C VAL A 371 -5.77 -1.22 16.02
N VAL A 372 -7.08 -1.47 15.96
CA VAL A 372 -8.10 -0.42 15.91
C VAL A 372 -8.06 0.45 17.18
N ARG A 373 -7.97 -0.17 18.35
CA ARG A 373 -7.84 0.54 19.64
C ARG A 373 -6.58 1.39 19.69
N TRP A 374 -5.42 0.81 19.36
CA TRP A 374 -4.15 1.53 19.30
C TRP A 374 -4.19 2.75 18.38
N LEU A 375 -4.80 2.64 17.21
CA LEU A 375 -4.94 3.80 16.32
C LEU A 375 -5.74 4.93 16.98
N MET A 376 -6.87 4.59 17.63
CA MET A 376 -7.70 5.58 18.30
C MET A 376 -7.00 6.21 19.54
N GLU A 377 -6.21 5.45 20.28
CA GLU A 377 -5.40 5.93 21.41
C GLU A 377 -4.27 6.88 20.96
N THR A 378 -3.86 6.80 19.69
CA THR A 378 -2.86 7.66 19.06
C THR A 378 -3.47 8.73 18.14
N ASP A 379 -4.73 9.11 18.38
CA ASP A 379 -5.47 10.14 17.63
C ASP A 379 -5.65 9.86 16.14
N HIS A 380 -5.66 8.58 15.75
CA HIS A 380 -5.93 8.18 14.36
C HIS A 380 -7.30 7.51 14.24
N ILE A 381 -8.03 7.81 13.15
CA ILE A 381 -9.33 7.23 12.85
C ILE A 381 -9.13 5.96 12.00
N PRO A 382 -9.37 4.75 12.53
CA PRO A 382 -9.42 3.53 11.70
C PRO A 382 -10.52 3.63 10.65
N SER A 383 -10.18 3.41 9.39
CA SER A 383 -11.13 3.52 8.27
C SER A 383 -11.25 2.22 7.51
N PHE A 384 -12.45 1.68 7.45
CA PHE A 384 -12.79 0.53 6.60
C PHE A 384 -13.51 0.97 5.32
N CYS A 385 -13.41 2.24 4.97
CA CYS A 385 -14.08 2.83 3.81
C CYS A 385 -13.64 2.20 2.49
N THR A 386 -14.60 1.87 1.64
CA THR A 386 -14.44 1.35 0.28
C THR A 386 -15.28 2.13 -0.73
N ALA A 387 -15.73 3.34 -0.39
CA ALA A 387 -16.73 4.08 -1.15
C ALA A 387 -16.23 4.53 -2.52
N CYS A 388 -14.96 4.94 -2.66
CA CYS A 388 -14.46 5.56 -3.89
C CYS A 388 -14.68 4.69 -5.13
N TYR A 389 -14.37 3.38 -5.07
CA TYR A 389 -14.64 2.45 -6.18
C TYR A 389 -16.11 2.31 -6.51
N ARG A 390 -16.93 2.22 -5.48
CA ARG A 390 -18.37 1.99 -5.61
C ARG A 390 -19.12 3.21 -6.12
N GLU A 391 -18.53 4.40 -5.97
CA GLU A 391 -19.08 5.70 -6.41
C GLU A 391 -18.35 6.23 -7.66
N GLY A 392 -17.55 5.39 -8.34
CA GLY A 392 -16.81 5.79 -9.55
C GLY A 392 -15.80 6.92 -9.33
N ARG A 393 -15.26 7.03 -8.10
CA ARG A 393 -14.18 7.97 -7.78
C ARG A 393 -12.85 7.20 -7.84
N THR A 394 -12.37 6.96 -9.06
CA THR A 394 -11.12 6.26 -9.38
C THR A 394 -10.31 7.07 -10.37
N GLY A 395 -9.04 6.74 -10.59
CA GLY A 395 -8.16 7.35 -11.55
C GLY A 395 -8.10 8.88 -11.44
N ASP A 396 -8.24 9.57 -12.55
CA ASP A 396 -8.18 11.05 -12.64
C ASP A 396 -9.21 11.75 -11.73
N ARG A 397 -10.43 11.23 -11.64
CA ARG A 397 -11.45 11.79 -10.76
C ARG A 397 -11.04 11.72 -9.29
N PHE A 398 -10.47 10.60 -8.85
CA PHE A 398 -9.95 10.45 -7.49
C PHE A 398 -8.78 11.40 -7.24
N MET A 399 -7.80 11.44 -8.17
CA MET A 399 -6.62 12.30 -8.06
C MET A 399 -6.96 13.78 -8.01
N SER A 400 -7.94 14.23 -8.82
CA SER A 400 -8.41 15.60 -8.78
C SER A 400 -9.01 15.98 -7.41
N LEU A 401 -9.81 15.09 -6.83
CA LEU A 401 -10.37 15.28 -5.49
C LEU A 401 -9.29 15.26 -4.40
N CYS A 402 -8.27 14.42 -4.55
CA CYS A 402 -7.13 14.38 -3.63
C CYS A 402 -6.30 15.67 -3.73
N LYS A 403 -5.85 16.04 -4.94
CA LYS A 403 -5.02 17.23 -5.18
C LYS A 403 -5.71 18.53 -4.72
N SER A 404 -7.03 18.61 -4.82
CA SER A 404 -7.82 19.75 -4.32
C SER A 404 -8.15 19.70 -2.82
N GLY A 405 -7.87 18.58 -2.12
CA GLY A 405 -8.28 18.36 -0.75
C GLY A 405 -9.77 18.05 -0.54
N GLN A 406 -10.59 18.12 -1.59
CA GLN A 406 -12.04 17.88 -1.50
C GLN A 406 -12.41 16.45 -1.13
N ILE A 407 -11.50 15.50 -1.35
CA ILE A 407 -11.71 14.10 -0.97
C ILE A 407 -12.01 13.93 0.53
N GLN A 408 -11.53 14.81 1.39
CA GLN A 408 -11.81 14.77 2.82
C GLN A 408 -13.31 14.92 3.14
N ASN A 409 -14.06 15.64 2.32
CA ASN A 409 -15.51 15.81 2.52
C ASN A 409 -16.30 14.51 2.41
N CYS A 410 -15.75 13.49 1.73
CA CYS A 410 -16.33 12.15 1.65
C CYS A 410 -15.60 11.18 2.60
N CYS A 411 -14.28 11.23 2.60
CA CYS A 411 -13.47 10.24 3.28
C CYS A 411 -13.54 10.35 4.81
N HIS A 412 -13.61 11.57 5.37
CA HIS A 412 -13.69 11.75 6.82
C HIS A 412 -15.02 11.21 7.39
N PRO A 413 -16.20 11.62 6.89
CA PRO A 413 -17.45 11.03 7.37
C PRO A 413 -17.55 9.52 7.09
N ASN A 414 -17.05 9.03 5.95
CA ASN A 414 -17.04 7.59 5.66
C ASN A 414 -16.15 6.80 6.64
N ALA A 415 -15.04 7.37 7.11
CA ALA A 415 -14.22 6.72 8.12
C ALA A 415 -15.00 6.54 9.43
N LEU A 416 -15.71 7.58 9.89
CA LEU A 416 -16.51 7.53 11.11
C LEU A 416 -17.66 6.53 11.02
N ILE A 417 -18.36 6.49 9.88
CA ILE A 417 -19.45 5.54 9.65
C ILE A 417 -18.95 4.10 9.65
N THR A 418 -17.85 3.84 8.95
CA THR A 418 -17.28 2.48 8.89
C THR A 418 -16.60 2.06 10.19
N LEU A 419 -16.04 3.00 10.95
CA LEU A 419 -15.60 2.74 12.33
C LEU A 419 -16.79 2.39 13.20
N LYS A 420 -17.92 3.11 13.13
CA LYS A 420 -19.14 2.79 13.85
C LYS A 420 -19.66 1.38 13.53
N GLU A 421 -19.63 0.97 12.26
CA GLU A 421 -19.96 -0.41 11.88
C GLU A 421 -19.05 -1.42 12.60
N PHE A 422 -17.74 -1.15 12.66
CA PHE A 422 -16.78 -2.02 13.35
C PHE A 422 -17.05 -2.09 14.85
N LEU A 423 -17.32 -0.95 15.48
CA LEU A 423 -17.60 -0.88 16.92
C LEU A 423 -18.88 -1.67 17.32
N GLU A 424 -19.90 -1.66 16.47
CA GLU A 424 -21.15 -2.38 16.74
C GLU A 424 -21.03 -3.89 16.54
N ASP A 425 -20.26 -4.32 15.53
CA ASP A 425 -20.27 -5.70 15.08
C ASP A 425 -19.12 -6.55 15.62
N TYR A 426 -17.97 -5.93 15.95
CA TYR A 426 -16.71 -6.67 16.14
C TYR A 426 -15.89 -6.23 17.36
N ALA A 427 -16.08 -5.01 17.84
CA ALA A 427 -15.19 -4.43 18.85
C ALA A 427 -15.43 -5.01 20.25
N SER A 428 -14.36 -5.15 21.03
CA SER A 428 -14.43 -5.37 22.45
C SER A 428 -15.09 -4.18 23.15
N PRO A 429 -15.65 -4.36 24.36
CA PRO A 429 -16.26 -3.26 25.12
C PRO A 429 -15.32 -2.07 25.35
N GLU A 430 -14.03 -2.33 25.57
CA GLU A 430 -13.01 -1.32 25.76
C GLU A 430 -12.77 -0.51 24.48
N THR A 431 -12.57 -1.19 23.35
CA THR A 431 -12.39 -0.57 22.04
C THR A 431 -13.62 0.23 21.64
N LYS A 432 -14.81 -0.30 21.91
CA LYS A 432 -16.10 0.39 21.67
C LYS A 432 -16.20 1.70 22.44
N ALA A 433 -15.86 1.69 23.72
CA ALA A 433 -15.95 2.88 24.58
C ALA A 433 -15.03 4.02 24.09
N ILE A 434 -13.81 3.70 23.66
CA ILE A 434 -12.87 4.66 23.08
C ILE A 434 -13.39 5.20 21.74
N GLY A 435 -13.87 4.29 20.88
CA GLY A 435 -14.34 4.64 19.54
C GLY A 435 -15.60 5.51 19.55
N GLU A 436 -16.56 5.26 20.43
CA GLU A 436 -17.76 6.10 20.56
C GLU A 436 -17.39 7.54 20.94
N LYS A 437 -16.42 7.70 21.85
CA LYS A 437 -15.93 9.03 22.23
C LYS A 437 -15.25 9.74 21.05
N MET A 438 -14.40 9.02 20.32
CA MET A 438 -13.72 9.58 19.14
C MET A 438 -14.76 9.97 18.06
N ILE A 439 -15.72 9.12 17.74
CA ILE A 439 -16.75 9.42 16.74
C ILE A 439 -17.55 10.66 17.14
N ALA A 440 -17.95 10.78 18.41
CA ALA A 440 -18.68 11.96 18.88
C ALA A 440 -17.88 13.26 18.71
N GLN A 441 -16.57 13.25 19.00
CA GLN A 441 -15.69 14.40 18.82
C GLN A 441 -15.48 14.73 17.33
N GLU A 442 -15.17 13.73 16.52
CA GLU A 442 -14.82 13.91 15.10
C GLU A 442 -16.04 14.26 14.21
N LEU A 443 -17.25 13.90 14.60
CA LEU A 443 -18.46 14.37 13.94
C LEU A 443 -18.60 15.89 14.02
N GLU A 444 -18.23 16.51 15.15
CA GLU A 444 -18.25 17.97 15.31
C GLU A 444 -17.18 18.67 14.47
N ASN A 445 -16.09 17.97 14.14
CA ASN A 445 -15.00 18.50 13.33
C ASN A 445 -15.33 18.51 11.82
N ILE A 446 -16.47 17.93 11.37
CA ILE A 446 -16.91 17.99 9.95
C ILE A 446 -17.33 19.45 9.64
N PRO A 447 -16.59 20.16 8.73
CA PRO A 447 -16.82 21.58 8.53
C PRO A 447 -18.20 21.92 7.93
N ASN A 448 -18.66 21.09 6.96
CA ASN A 448 -19.91 21.30 6.27
C ASN A 448 -21.09 20.81 7.12
N GLU A 449 -21.98 21.71 7.52
CA GLU A 449 -23.11 21.42 8.41
C GLU A 449 -24.07 20.38 7.84
N LYS A 450 -24.35 20.43 6.53
CA LYS A 450 -25.21 19.44 5.85
C LYS A 450 -24.57 18.05 5.87
N THR A 451 -23.27 17.95 5.54
CA THR A 451 -22.52 16.69 5.60
C THR A 451 -22.47 16.16 7.02
N ARG A 452 -22.26 17.02 8.01
CA ARG A 452 -22.24 16.65 9.44
C ARG A 452 -23.60 16.09 9.89
N SER A 453 -24.69 16.74 9.53
CA SER A 453 -26.06 16.28 9.86
C SER A 453 -26.35 14.91 9.27
N ILE A 454 -26.00 14.71 7.98
CA ILE A 454 -26.17 13.41 7.32
C ILE A 454 -25.30 12.33 7.99
N ALA A 455 -24.04 12.64 8.29
CA ALA A 455 -23.11 11.71 8.95
C ALA A 455 -23.62 11.29 10.33
N LYS A 456 -24.13 12.22 11.15
CA LYS A 456 -24.80 11.93 12.44
C LYS A 456 -25.96 10.96 12.25
N GLY A 457 -26.84 11.24 11.27
CA GLY A 457 -27.96 10.35 10.96
C GLY A 457 -27.53 8.96 10.51
N TYR A 458 -26.45 8.82 9.75
CA TYR A 458 -25.92 7.52 9.35
C TYR A 458 -25.28 6.76 10.54
N VAL A 459 -24.54 7.45 11.41
CA VAL A 459 -23.98 6.84 12.63
C VAL A 459 -25.08 6.33 13.54
N GLU A 460 -26.19 7.06 13.70
CA GLU A 460 -27.36 6.64 14.48
C GLU A 460 -28.03 5.41 13.86
N LYS A 461 -28.23 5.38 12.54
CA LYS A 461 -28.79 4.24 11.83
C LYS A 461 -27.92 2.99 11.97
N VAL A 462 -26.59 3.14 11.92
CA VAL A 462 -25.65 2.03 12.16
C VAL A 462 -25.84 1.47 13.58
N ALA A 463 -26.01 2.34 14.59
CA ALA A 463 -26.28 1.92 15.96
C ALA A 463 -27.59 1.12 16.07
N HIS A 464 -28.57 1.35 15.19
CA HIS A 464 -29.84 0.63 15.09
C HIS A 464 -29.83 -0.59 14.16
N GLY A 465 -28.65 -1.01 13.69
CA GLY A 465 -28.47 -2.23 12.92
C GLY A 465 -28.40 -2.06 11.39
N GLU A 466 -28.59 -0.86 10.86
CA GLU A 466 -28.37 -0.61 9.43
C GLU A 466 -26.87 -0.56 9.09
N ARG A 467 -26.50 -0.90 7.86
CA ARG A 467 -25.09 -1.00 7.42
C ARG A 467 -24.93 -0.44 6.02
N ASP A 468 -23.63 -0.19 5.66
CA ASP A 468 -23.20 0.14 4.30
C ASP A 468 -23.59 1.55 3.83
N PHE A 469 -23.67 2.52 4.75
CA PHE A 469 -23.81 3.92 4.40
C PHE A 469 -22.50 4.50 3.86
N ARG A 470 -22.61 5.45 2.93
CA ARG A 470 -21.46 6.13 2.34
C ARG A 470 -21.82 7.47 1.69
N PHE A 471 -20.80 8.33 1.56
CA PHE A 471 -20.83 9.59 0.83
C PHE A 471 -20.19 9.45 -0.53
#